data_9647be41d9571ddd7b0ecd05ae8f3a6b
#
_entry.id   9647be41d9571ddd7b0ecd05ae8f3a6b
#
_cell.length_a   1.000
_cell.length_b   1.000
_cell.length_c   1.000
_cell.angle_alpha   90.00
_cell.angle_beta   90.00
_cell.angle_gamma   90.00
#
_symmetry.space_group_name_H-M   'P 1'
#
loop_
_entity.id
_entity.type
_entity.pdbx_description
1 polymer ?
#
loop_
_entity_poly.entity_id
_entity_poly.type
_entity_poly.pdbx_seq_one_letter_code
_entity_poly.pdbx_strand_id
1 'polypeptide(L)'
;MKKLFAILILLSIYSISVNAQWHRTTCPSAGQTICLAVSDSNIFAGTQDSGVYRSSNFGNTWVKIDTGLKLSAISALAINDSNIFVGTADSGMFVSSNFGNTWTLVNNGLPANKNYTAIAVSGNNIFAATYGKGIYLSSNNGQLWTAVNSGLANTYVMSLIIHGDTLFAGTVLGPVYRSLNNGGSWDTVNTGIPANLTVTSFAISGNYIFAGTGHGEVYISSNNGNSWANWDTTGLSGTGDVNALVINNNNIFAGTWNGGVRVSSDIGVTWTADNTGLTDTIVRALAISGNYIFAGTDSGGVWRMAFPVSGINEIKNNDNGISIYPNPATDNITIDASKLQFANLNLRMYDVVGNLILEKNTGNNKTDLNVSALPNGVYIIEIMTGKGITAKKVVKE
;
A
#
# COMPACT_ATOMS: atom_id res chain seq x y z
N MET A 1 -23.54 43.88 50.90
CA MET A 1 -22.32 43.55 50.16
C MET A 1 -22.26 42.04 49.98
N LYS A 2 -22.74 41.51 48.85
CA LYS A 2 -22.68 40.08 48.54
C LYS A 2 -21.50 39.92 47.54
N LYS A 3 -20.45 39.21 47.99
CA LYS A 3 -19.31 38.86 47.14
C LYS A 3 -19.71 37.66 46.32
N LEU A 4 -19.76 37.82 44.97
CA LEU A 4 -19.91 36.77 43.98
C LEU A 4 -18.53 36.13 43.79
N PHE A 5 -18.40 34.85 44.19
CA PHE A 5 -17.23 34.03 43.83
C PHE A 5 -17.49 33.42 42.45
N ALA A 6 -16.75 33.92 41.45
CA ALA A 6 -16.71 33.25 40.15
C ALA A 6 -15.70 32.09 40.22
N ILE A 7 -16.20 30.87 40.14
CA ILE A 7 -15.35 29.69 39.97
C ILE A 7 -15.02 29.56 38.48
N LEU A 8 -13.78 29.87 38.14
CA LEU A 8 -13.24 29.64 36.81
C LEU A 8 -12.87 28.16 36.71
N ILE A 9 -13.74 27.35 36.07
CA ILE A 9 -13.41 25.97 35.74
C ILE A 9 -12.49 26.04 34.48
N LEU A 10 -11.21 25.84 34.71
CA LEU A 10 -10.27 25.56 33.62
C LEU A 10 -10.56 24.13 33.11
N LEU A 11 -11.34 24.01 32.04
CA LEU A 11 -11.35 22.80 31.26
C LEU A 11 -10.00 22.72 30.50
N SER A 12 -9.07 21.96 31.03
CA SER A 12 -7.91 21.50 30.27
C SER A 12 -8.41 20.56 29.19
N ILE A 13 -8.56 21.07 27.97
CA ILE A 13 -8.78 20.23 26.79
C ILE A 13 -7.48 19.46 26.59
N TYR A 14 -7.39 18.27 27.12
CA TYR A 14 -6.40 17.30 26.67
C TYR A 14 -6.75 16.95 25.23
N SER A 15 -6.04 17.55 24.28
CA SER A 15 -5.99 17.02 22.94
C SER A 15 -5.29 15.66 23.02
N ILE A 16 -6.08 14.59 23.07
CA ILE A 16 -5.56 13.25 22.84
C ILE A 16 -5.17 13.24 21.36
N SER A 17 -3.90 13.51 21.06
CA SER A 17 -3.34 13.16 19.77
C SER A 17 -3.37 11.63 19.73
N VAL A 18 -4.34 11.06 19.01
CA VAL A 18 -4.30 9.65 18.65
C VAL A 18 -3.15 9.52 17.67
N ASN A 19 -1.95 9.30 18.20
CA ASN A 19 -0.82 8.93 17.38
C ASN A 19 -1.18 7.59 16.73
N ALA A 20 -1.01 7.48 15.42
CA ALA A 20 -1.13 6.22 14.73
C ALA A 20 -0.22 5.20 15.43
N GLN A 21 -0.78 4.08 15.83
CA GLN A 21 -0.07 3.05 16.57
C GLN A 21 -0.30 1.70 15.91
N TRP A 22 0.75 0.90 15.85
CA TRP A 22 0.66 -0.48 15.40
C TRP A 22 -0.03 -1.34 16.45
N HIS A 23 -1.01 -2.10 16.00
CA HIS A 23 -1.72 -3.09 16.81
C HIS A 23 -1.55 -4.46 16.16
N ARG A 24 -1.21 -5.45 16.98
CA ARG A 24 -1.19 -6.84 16.51
C ARG A 24 -2.62 -7.27 16.20
N THR A 25 -2.82 -7.86 15.02
CA THR A 25 -4.11 -8.44 14.65
C THR A 25 -4.30 -9.81 15.28
N THR A 26 -5.53 -10.33 15.25
CA THR A 26 -5.84 -11.68 15.76
C THR A 26 -5.45 -12.80 14.78
N CYS A 27 -4.57 -12.52 13.81
CA CYS A 27 -4.07 -13.56 12.90
C CYS A 27 -3.48 -14.72 13.73
N PRO A 28 -4.01 -15.95 13.58
CA PRO A 28 -3.70 -17.04 14.52
C PRO A 28 -2.27 -17.58 14.44
N SER A 29 -1.53 -17.25 13.36
CA SER A 29 -0.16 -17.73 13.25
C SER A 29 0.75 -16.93 14.18
N ALA A 30 1.32 -17.60 15.16
CA ALA A 30 2.43 -17.08 15.95
C ALA A 30 3.76 -17.13 15.16
N GLY A 31 3.72 -17.47 13.86
CA GLY A 31 4.91 -17.68 13.01
C GLY A 31 5.15 -16.53 12.03
N GLN A 32 6.19 -16.72 11.22
CA GLN A 32 6.62 -15.76 10.21
C GLN A 32 5.52 -15.51 9.16
N THR A 33 5.14 -14.25 8.97
CA THR A 33 4.33 -13.80 7.83
C THR A 33 5.27 -13.32 6.72
N ILE A 34 5.39 -14.11 5.66
CA ILE A 34 6.36 -13.90 4.59
C ILE A 34 5.86 -12.91 3.55
N CYS A 35 4.57 -13.00 3.19
CA CYS A 35 3.99 -12.18 2.15
C CYS A 35 2.56 -11.78 2.48
N LEU A 36 2.16 -10.62 1.97
CA LEU A 36 0.83 -10.06 2.08
C LEU A 36 0.31 -9.70 0.69
N ALA A 37 -0.97 -9.94 0.45
CA ALA A 37 -1.68 -9.43 -0.71
C ALA A 37 -3.04 -8.88 -0.29
N VAL A 38 -3.53 -7.88 -1.02
CA VAL A 38 -4.79 -7.20 -0.68
C VAL A 38 -5.68 -7.08 -1.92
N SER A 39 -6.99 -7.22 -1.70
CA SER A 39 -8.03 -6.90 -2.67
C SER A 39 -9.21 -6.31 -1.90
N ASP A 40 -9.45 -5.02 -2.08
CA ASP A 40 -10.43 -4.25 -1.31
C ASP A 40 -10.23 -4.42 0.21
N SER A 41 -11.25 -4.92 0.92
CA SER A 41 -11.19 -5.20 2.36
C SER A 41 -10.56 -6.55 2.72
N ASN A 42 -10.26 -7.39 1.71
CA ASN A 42 -9.64 -8.69 1.93
C ASN A 42 -8.12 -8.57 2.01
N ILE A 43 -7.56 -9.11 3.07
CA ILE A 43 -6.12 -9.21 3.28
C ILE A 43 -5.77 -10.70 3.33
N PHE A 44 -4.77 -11.10 2.57
CA PHE A 44 -4.24 -12.45 2.53
C PHE A 44 -2.83 -12.45 3.09
N ALA A 45 -2.55 -13.36 4.00
CA ALA A 45 -1.25 -13.52 4.64
C ALA A 45 -0.70 -14.92 4.38
N GLY A 46 0.43 -14.99 3.69
CA GLY A 46 1.18 -16.21 3.48
C GLY A 46 2.24 -16.36 4.57
N THR A 47 2.31 -17.55 5.17
CA THR A 47 3.17 -17.83 6.33
C THR A 47 4.22 -18.89 6.01
N GLN A 48 5.29 -18.94 6.82
CA GLN A 48 6.37 -19.92 6.68
C GLN A 48 5.88 -21.35 6.88
N ASP A 49 5.07 -21.60 7.92
CA ASP A 49 4.78 -22.96 8.37
C ASP A 49 3.28 -23.24 8.53
N SER A 50 2.42 -22.25 8.34
CA SER A 50 1.01 -22.34 8.74
C SER A 50 0.02 -22.14 7.58
N GLY A 51 0.50 -22.00 6.33
CA GLY A 51 -0.33 -21.86 5.14
C GLY A 51 -0.79 -20.44 4.90
N VAL A 52 -2.01 -20.26 4.36
CA VAL A 52 -2.58 -18.97 4.00
C VAL A 52 -3.74 -18.62 4.91
N TYR A 53 -3.79 -17.37 5.34
CA TYR A 53 -4.90 -16.81 6.10
C TYR A 53 -5.56 -15.67 5.33
N ARG A 54 -6.86 -15.50 5.51
CA ARG A 54 -7.65 -14.39 4.96
C ARG A 54 -8.37 -13.65 6.06
N SER A 55 -8.35 -12.33 5.98
CA SER A 55 -9.28 -11.44 6.66
C SER A 55 -10.14 -10.74 5.63
N SER A 56 -11.45 -10.65 5.85
CA SER A 56 -12.39 -9.89 5.02
C SER A 56 -12.86 -8.59 5.68
N ASN A 57 -12.27 -8.20 6.81
CA ASN A 57 -12.69 -7.08 7.63
C ASN A 57 -11.48 -6.29 8.17
N PHE A 58 -10.53 -5.99 7.28
CA PHE A 58 -9.34 -5.19 7.59
C PHE A 58 -8.53 -5.73 8.79
N GLY A 59 -8.35 -7.05 8.87
CA GLY A 59 -7.53 -7.69 9.90
C GLY A 59 -8.19 -7.83 11.28
N ASN A 60 -9.49 -7.54 11.42
CA ASN A 60 -10.17 -7.72 12.70
C ASN A 60 -10.32 -9.21 13.07
N THR A 61 -10.63 -10.05 12.08
CA THR A 61 -10.68 -11.51 12.23
C THR A 61 -10.00 -12.17 11.04
N TRP A 62 -9.45 -13.37 11.27
CA TRP A 62 -8.75 -14.15 10.26
C TRP A 62 -9.26 -15.57 10.20
N VAL A 63 -9.30 -16.12 9.02
CA VAL A 63 -9.68 -17.50 8.75
C VAL A 63 -8.56 -18.17 7.97
N LYS A 64 -8.19 -19.38 8.36
CA LYS A 64 -7.24 -20.21 7.60
C LYS A 64 -7.91 -20.72 6.35
N ILE A 65 -7.24 -20.60 5.21
CA ILE A 65 -7.78 -20.93 3.88
C ILE A 65 -6.79 -21.77 3.09
N ASP A 66 -6.43 -22.94 3.61
CA ASP A 66 -5.40 -23.82 3.03
C ASP A 66 -5.93 -25.17 2.50
N THR A 67 -7.25 -25.33 2.32
CA THR A 67 -7.84 -26.54 1.78
C THR A 67 -7.33 -26.86 0.37
N GLY A 68 -6.55 -27.93 0.23
CA GLY A 68 -5.90 -28.30 -1.03
C GLY A 68 -4.46 -27.79 -1.21
N LEU A 69 -3.98 -26.90 -0.33
CA LEU A 69 -2.56 -26.55 -0.26
C LEU A 69 -1.80 -27.69 0.43
N LYS A 70 -0.66 -28.08 -0.15
CA LYS A 70 0.33 -28.83 0.62
C LYS A 70 1.01 -27.90 1.59
N LEU A 71 1.16 -28.32 2.84
CA LEU A 71 1.89 -27.55 3.85
C LEU A 71 3.32 -27.28 3.38
N SER A 72 3.60 -26.05 3.09
CA SER A 72 4.90 -25.54 2.64
C SER A 72 4.94 -24.04 2.93
N ALA A 73 6.13 -23.49 3.04
CA ALA A 73 6.31 -22.05 3.16
C ALA A 73 5.66 -21.32 1.98
N ILE A 74 4.80 -20.38 2.29
CA ILE A 74 4.16 -19.49 1.30
C ILE A 74 5.10 -18.32 1.06
N SER A 75 5.80 -18.36 -0.06
CA SER A 75 6.86 -17.38 -0.36
C SER A 75 6.39 -16.20 -1.20
N ALA A 76 5.33 -16.35 -1.98
CA ALA A 76 4.77 -15.29 -2.81
C ALA A 76 3.25 -15.40 -2.91
N LEU A 77 2.58 -14.26 -2.96
CA LEU A 77 1.13 -14.10 -3.13
C LEU A 77 0.85 -13.02 -4.16
N ALA A 78 -0.08 -13.27 -5.06
CA ALA A 78 -0.63 -12.24 -5.94
C ALA A 78 -2.12 -12.49 -6.20
N ILE A 79 -2.84 -11.41 -6.49
CA ILE A 79 -4.27 -11.44 -6.77
C ILE A 79 -4.50 -10.88 -8.16
N ASN A 80 -5.32 -11.59 -8.94
CA ASN A 80 -5.79 -11.18 -10.25
C ASN A 80 -7.33 -11.33 -10.27
N ASP A 81 -8.03 -10.24 -10.10
CA ASP A 81 -9.49 -10.22 -9.93
C ASP A 81 -9.95 -11.15 -8.79
N SER A 82 -10.62 -12.25 -9.12
CA SER A 82 -11.06 -13.27 -8.16
C SER A 82 -10.05 -14.39 -7.94
N ASN A 83 -8.99 -14.47 -8.76
CA ASN A 83 -7.97 -15.51 -8.68
C ASN A 83 -6.84 -15.09 -7.73
N ILE A 84 -6.47 -15.99 -6.85
CA ILE A 84 -5.34 -15.80 -5.93
C ILE A 84 -4.28 -16.83 -6.31
N PHE A 85 -3.07 -16.36 -6.58
CA PHE A 85 -1.91 -17.18 -6.88
C PHE A 85 -0.99 -17.26 -5.67
N VAL A 86 -0.55 -18.45 -5.35
CA VAL A 86 0.38 -18.74 -4.25
C VAL A 86 1.58 -19.50 -4.77
N GLY A 87 2.75 -18.90 -4.63
CA GLY A 87 4.02 -19.59 -4.82
C GLY A 87 4.51 -20.15 -3.50
N THR A 88 4.96 -21.38 -3.50
CA THR A 88 5.51 -22.05 -2.33
C THR A 88 7.00 -22.32 -2.48
N ALA A 89 7.70 -22.57 -1.37
CA ALA A 89 9.13 -22.83 -1.41
C ALA A 89 9.50 -24.15 -2.12
N ASP A 90 8.62 -25.17 -2.04
CA ASP A 90 8.95 -26.52 -2.53
C ASP A 90 7.81 -27.27 -3.23
N SER A 91 6.54 -26.88 -2.99
CA SER A 91 5.37 -27.63 -3.47
C SER A 91 4.82 -27.14 -4.81
N GLY A 92 5.18 -25.93 -5.21
CA GLY A 92 4.80 -25.36 -6.51
C GLY A 92 3.91 -24.14 -6.44
N MET A 93 3.24 -23.87 -7.57
CA MET A 93 2.29 -22.79 -7.73
C MET A 93 0.87 -23.33 -7.58
N PHE A 94 0.06 -22.63 -6.80
CA PHE A 94 -1.36 -22.94 -6.62
C PHE A 94 -2.20 -21.73 -7.01
N VAL A 95 -3.42 -22.00 -7.47
CA VAL A 95 -4.43 -20.99 -7.75
C VAL A 95 -5.72 -21.33 -7.00
N SER A 96 -6.36 -20.29 -6.47
CA SER A 96 -7.74 -20.35 -6.00
C SER A 96 -8.59 -19.37 -6.81
N SER A 97 -9.74 -19.81 -7.33
CA SER A 97 -10.73 -18.97 -8.01
C SER A 97 -11.94 -18.62 -7.12
N ASN A 98 -11.88 -18.97 -5.83
CA ASN A 98 -12.98 -18.81 -4.88
C ASN A 98 -12.50 -18.19 -3.54
N PHE A 99 -11.65 -17.17 -3.63
CA PHE A 99 -11.14 -16.44 -2.46
C PHE A 99 -10.41 -17.31 -1.43
N GLY A 100 -9.70 -18.37 -1.91
CA GLY A 100 -8.89 -19.24 -1.07
C GLY A 100 -9.66 -20.39 -0.43
N ASN A 101 -10.96 -20.57 -0.71
CA ASN A 101 -11.71 -21.69 -0.14
C ASN A 101 -11.18 -23.05 -0.59
N THR A 102 -10.70 -23.14 -1.83
CA THR A 102 -10.00 -24.33 -2.36
C THR A 102 -8.85 -23.90 -3.26
N TRP A 103 -7.81 -24.75 -3.32
CA TRP A 103 -6.61 -24.49 -4.11
C TRP A 103 -6.34 -25.63 -5.08
N THR A 104 -5.91 -25.27 -6.27
CA THR A 104 -5.54 -26.20 -7.33
C THR A 104 -4.08 -25.98 -7.73
N LEU A 105 -3.32 -27.08 -7.85
CA LEU A 105 -1.92 -27.05 -8.29
C LEU A 105 -1.83 -26.71 -9.79
N VAL A 106 -1.00 -25.74 -10.16
CA VAL A 106 -0.84 -25.23 -11.54
C VAL A 106 0.62 -25.17 -11.95
N ASN A 107 1.29 -26.32 -12.02
CA ASN A 107 2.72 -26.47 -12.25
C ASN A 107 3.12 -26.78 -13.69
N ASN A 108 2.19 -26.90 -14.63
CA ASN A 108 2.51 -27.30 -16.00
C ASN A 108 3.43 -26.27 -16.68
N GLY A 109 4.64 -26.69 -17.06
CA GLY A 109 5.67 -25.82 -17.61
C GLY A 109 6.60 -25.14 -16.60
N LEU A 110 6.31 -25.23 -15.29
CA LEU A 110 7.20 -24.72 -14.24
C LEU A 110 8.35 -25.70 -13.92
N PRO A 111 9.49 -25.20 -13.42
CA PRO A 111 10.64 -26.05 -13.10
C PRO A 111 10.35 -26.99 -11.92
N ALA A 112 11.09 -28.10 -11.84
CA ALA A 112 10.96 -29.04 -10.74
C ALA A 112 11.37 -28.46 -9.38
N ASN A 113 12.44 -27.66 -9.35
CA ASN A 113 12.88 -26.92 -8.16
C ASN A 113 12.11 -25.61 -8.07
N LYS A 114 11.30 -25.47 -7.05
CA LYS A 114 10.25 -24.50 -6.92
C LYS A 114 10.54 -23.62 -5.70
N ASN A 115 11.29 -22.59 -5.87
CA ASN A 115 11.45 -21.54 -4.85
C ASN A 115 10.98 -20.24 -5.48
N TYR A 116 9.69 -19.94 -5.36
CA TYR A 116 9.09 -18.73 -5.89
C TYR A 116 9.37 -17.57 -4.95
N THR A 117 9.83 -16.47 -5.49
CA THR A 117 10.22 -15.27 -4.74
C THR A 117 9.25 -14.12 -4.92
N ALA A 118 8.67 -14.00 -6.10
CA ALA A 118 7.70 -12.96 -6.42
C ALA A 118 6.72 -13.42 -7.49
N ILE A 119 5.51 -12.87 -7.44
CA ILE A 119 4.48 -13.01 -8.48
C ILE A 119 4.01 -11.61 -8.84
N ALA A 120 3.99 -11.29 -10.13
CA ALA A 120 3.44 -10.04 -10.64
C ALA A 120 2.34 -10.33 -11.66
N VAL A 121 1.31 -9.47 -11.69
CA VAL A 121 0.12 -9.69 -12.54
C VAL A 121 -0.16 -8.43 -13.35
N SER A 122 -0.45 -8.61 -14.65
CA SER A 122 -0.92 -7.55 -15.55
C SER A 122 -1.95 -8.12 -16.51
N GLY A 123 -3.21 -7.77 -16.30
CA GLY A 123 -4.34 -8.37 -17.05
C GLY A 123 -4.31 -9.90 -16.93
N ASN A 124 -4.29 -10.59 -18.06
CA ASN A 124 -4.24 -12.05 -18.08
C ASN A 124 -2.84 -12.66 -17.91
N ASN A 125 -1.82 -11.82 -17.87
CA ASN A 125 -0.42 -12.25 -17.75
C ASN A 125 -0.02 -12.36 -16.28
N ILE A 126 0.48 -13.53 -15.90
CA ILE A 126 0.98 -13.82 -14.57
C ILE A 126 2.45 -14.19 -14.70
N PHE A 127 3.31 -13.42 -14.03
CA PHE A 127 4.75 -13.64 -14.02
C PHE A 127 5.16 -14.22 -12.67
N ALA A 128 5.85 -15.36 -12.70
CA ALA A 128 6.39 -16.00 -11.51
C ALA A 128 7.92 -15.96 -11.55
N ALA A 129 8.51 -15.27 -10.58
CA ALA A 129 9.96 -15.26 -10.39
C ALA A 129 10.39 -16.41 -9.49
N THR A 130 11.59 -16.91 -9.72
CA THR A 130 12.16 -18.02 -8.98
C THR A 130 13.60 -17.71 -8.54
N TYR A 131 14.02 -18.36 -7.48
CA TYR A 131 15.40 -18.32 -7.01
C TYR A 131 16.24 -19.30 -7.83
N GLY A 132 16.85 -18.80 -8.93
CA GLY A 132 17.82 -19.54 -9.74
C GLY A 132 17.27 -20.21 -11.01
N LYS A 133 16.00 -20.02 -11.37
CA LYS A 133 15.42 -20.51 -12.65
C LYS A 133 14.79 -19.39 -13.49
N GLY A 134 14.97 -18.14 -13.09
CA GLY A 134 14.47 -16.96 -13.79
C GLY A 134 12.96 -16.78 -13.65
N ILE A 135 12.33 -16.31 -14.70
CA ILE A 135 10.94 -15.85 -14.74
C ILE A 135 10.12 -16.70 -15.70
N TYR A 136 8.91 -17.02 -15.31
CA TYR A 136 7.93 -17.77 -16.08
C TYR A 136 6.67 -16.94 -16.27
N LEU A 137 6.10 -17.00 -17.45
CA LEU A 137 4.85 -16.34 -17.83
C LEU A 137 3.74 -17.39 -18.03
N SER A 138 2.59 -17.12 -17.49
CA SER A 138 1.32 -17.73 -17.89
C SER A 138 0.36 -16.66 -18.37
N SER A 139 -0.28 -16.85 -19.53
CA SER A 139 -1.33 -16.00 -20.09
C SER A 139 -2.73 -16.67 -20.02
N ASN A 140 -2.85 -17.76 -19.29
CA ASN A 140 -4.06 -18.58 -19.18
C ASN A 140 -4.35 -19.01 -17.74
N ASN A 141 -4.22 -18.09 -16.80
CA ASN A 141 -4.51 -18.33 -15.39
C ASN A 141 -3.74 -19.50 -14.76
N GLY A 142 -2.46 -19.66 -15.13
CA GLY A 142 -1.59 -20.68 -14.55
C GLY A 142 -1.72 -22.08 -15.18
N GLN A 143 -2.57 -22.28 -16.19
CA GLN A 143 -2.74 -23.59 -16.79
C GLN A 143 -1.47 -24.06 -17.53
N LEU A 144 -0.72 -23.14 -18.11
CA LEU A 144 0.56 -23.38 -18.75
C LEU A 144 1.52 -22.22 -18.48
N TRP A 145 2.76 -22.57 -18.15
CA TRP A 145 3.84 -21.62 -17.91
C TRP A 145 4.96 -21.80 -18.94
N THR A 146 5.51 -20.71 -19.40
CA THR A 146 6.63 -20.67 -20.34
C THR A 146 7.76 -19.84 -19.76
N ALA A 147 8.99 -20.30 -19.84
CA ALA A 147 10.15 -19.53 -19.42
C ALA A 147 10.34 -18.31 -20.32
N VAL A 148 10.54 -17.13 -19.71
CA VAL A 148 10.70 -15.85 -20.40
C VAL A 148 12.01 -15.19 -19.94
N ASN A 149 13.15 -15.81 -20.25
CA ASN A 149 14.47 -15.48 -19.72
C ASN A 149 15.47 -14.94 -20.76
N SER A 150 15.04 -14.64 -21.99
CA SER A 150 15.95 -14.12 -23.03
C SER A 150 16.57 -12.80 -22.59
N GLY A 151 17.91 -12.72 -22.49
CA GLY A 151 18.63 -11.55 -21.99
C GLY A 151 18.75 -11.47 -20.45
N LEU A 152 18.06 -12.34 -19.69
CA LEU A 152 18.17 -12.40 -18.23
C LEU A 152 19.39 -13.26 -17.82
N ALA A 153 20.57 -12.64 -17.73
CA ALA A 153 21.80 -13.34 -17.42
C ALA A 153 21.85 -13.84 -15.94
N ASN A 154 21.19 -13.12 -15.01
CA ASN A 154 21.05 -13.53 -13.62
C ASN A 154 19.64 -14.07 -13.36
N THR A 155 19.54 -15.37 -13.14
CA THR A 155 18.26 -16.07 -12.92
C THR A 155 17.84 -16.17 -11.44
N TYR A 156 18.61 -15.61 -10.53
CA TYR A 156 18.24 -15.50 -9.11
C TYR A 156 17.42 -14.24 -8.89
N VAL A 157 16.15 -14.29 -9.28
CA VAL A 157 15.25 -13.14 -9.20
C VAL A 157 14.63 -13.08 -7.81
N MET A 158 14.68 -11.91 -7.16
CA MET A 158 14.12 -11.67 -5.82
C MET A 158 12.81 -10.92 -5.84
N SER A 159 12.67 -9.97 -6.75
CA SER A 159 11.50 -9.08 -6.80
C SER A 159 11.07 -8.82 -8.24
N LEU A 160 9.76 -8.62 -8.42
CA LEU A 160 9.14 -8.24 -9.70
C LEU A 160 8.15 -7.10 -9.46
N ILE A 161 8.10 -6.16 -10.41
CA ILE A 161 7.05 -5.15 -10.46
C ILE A 161 6.68 -4.82 -11.90
N ILE A 162 5.45 -4.38 -12.10
CA ILE A 162 4.93 -3.95 -13.40
C ILE A 162 4.53 -2.48 -13.31
N HIS A 163 5.01 -1.68 -14.25
CA HIS A 163 4.69 -0.27 -14.43
C HIS A 163 4.16 -0.05 -15.85
N GLY A 164 2.85 0.08 -16.00
CA GLY A 164 2.21 0.03 -17.32
C GLY A 164 2.50 -1.31 -18.02
N ASP A 165 3.10 -1.26 -19.21
CA ASP A 165 3.49 -2.45 -19.97
C ASP A 165 4.94 -2.90 -19.72
N THR A 166 5.63 -2.25 -18.77
CA THR A 166 7.04 -2.49 -18.47
C THR A 166 7.18 -3.35 -17.23
N LEU A 167 7.95 -4.44 -17.32
CA LEU A 167 8.35 -5.26 -16.19
C LEU A 167 9.74 -4.87 -15.70
N PHE A 168 9.92 -4.90 -14.39
CA PHE A 168 11.23 -4.80 -13.74
C PHE A 168 11.46 -6.01 -12.87
N ALA A 169 12.69 -6.54 -12.92
CA ALA A 169 13.14 -7.67 -12.12
C ALA A 169 14.39 -7.29 -11.33
N GLY A 170 14.33 -7.40 -10.02
CA GLY A 170 15.46 -7.27 -9.11
C GLY A 170 16.11 -8.62 -8.87
N THR A 171 17.44 -8.68 -8.91
CA THR A 171 18.17 -9.94 -8.77
C THR A 171 19.13 -9.94 -7.59
N VAL A 172 19.54 -11.13 -7.19
CA VAL A 172 20.51 -11.35 -6.10
C VAL A 172 21.90 -10.93 -6.57
N LEU A 173 22.54 -10.01 -5.85
CA LEU A 173 23.90 -9.53 -6.14
C LEU A 173 24.12 -9.27 -7.64
N GLY A 174 23.14 -8.64 -8.26
CA GLY A 174 23.11 -8.46 -9.70
C GLY A 174 22.31 -7.25 -10.16
N PRO A 175 22.23 -7.04 -11.48
CA PRO A 175 21.57 -5.89 -12.04
C PRO A 175 20.03 -5.95 -11.86
N VAL A 176 19.41 -4.79 -12.00
CA VAL A 176 18.00 -4.66 -12.33
C VAL A 176 17.83 -4.92 -13.82
N TYR A 177 16.85 -5.73 -14.17
CA TYR A 177 16.44 -5.98 -15.55
C TYR A 177 15.10 -5.33 -15.85
N ARG A 178 14.92 -4.94 -17.09
CA ARG A 178 13.66 -4.40 -17.61
C ARG A 178 13.25 -5.14 -18.88
N SER A 179 11.97 -5.43 -19.00
CA SER A 179 11.35 -5.94 -20.24
C SER A 179 10.23 -4.99 -20.67
N LEU A 180 10.21 -4.67 -21.97
CA LEU A 180 9.17 -3.86 -22.63
C LEU A 180 8.21 -4.71 -23.46
N ASN A 181 8.31 -6.02 -23.42
CA ASN A 181 7.59 -6.96 -24.28
C ASN A 181 7.10 -8.21 -23.52
N ASN A 182 6.55 -8.00 -22.32
CA ASN A 182 6.01 -9.08 -21.48
C ASN A 182 7.02 -10.20 -21.20
N GLY A 183 8.28 -9.85 -20.93
CA GLY A 183 9.33 -10.82 -20.63
C GLY A 183 9.95 -11.47 -21.87
N GLY A 184 9.52 -11.14 -23.09
CA GLY A 184 10.10 -11.70 -24.31
C GLY A 184 11.59 -11.45 -24.45
N SER A 185 12.07 -10.31 -23.93
CA SER A 185 13.49 -10.02 -23.77
C SER A 185 13.72 -9.10 -22.57
N TRP A 186 14.91 -9.17 -21.99
CA TRP A 186 15.32 -8.37 -20.84
C TRP A 186 16.60 -7.61 -21.12
N ASP A 187 16.58 -6.32 -20.78
CA ASP A 187 17.72 -5.42 -20.83
C ASP A 187 18.18 -5.09 -19.41
N THR A 188 19.49 -4.96 -19.22
CA THR A 188 20.05 -4.49 -17.95
C THR A 188 19.86 -2.99 -17.81
N VAL A 189 19.29 -2.54 -16.69
CA VAL A 189 18.95 -1.13 -16.39
C VAL A 189 19.39 -0.71 -14.98
N ASN A 190 20.67 -0.90 -14.67
CA ASN A 190 21.21 -0.65 -13.33
C ASN A 190 22.16 0.57 -13.24
N THR A 191 22.13 1.49 -14.21
CA THR A 191 22.93 2.72 -14.13
C THR A 191 22.59 3.48 -12.84
N GLY A 192 23.56 3.60 -11.92
CA GLY A 192 23.39 4.22 -10.59
C GLY A 192 23.14 3.24 -9.46
N ILE A 193 22.72 1.98 -9.72
CA ILE A 193 22.71 0.91 -8.71
C ILE A 193 23.98 0.07 -8.81
N PRO A 194 24.77 -0.08 -7.75
CA PRO A 194 25.92 -0.98 -7.74
C PRO A 194 25.54 -2.43 -8.09
N ALA A 195 26.33 -3.08 -8.94
CA ALA A 195 26.04 -4.42 -9.45
C ALA A 195 26.11 -5.54 -8.38
N ASN A 196 26.64 -5.25 -7.21
CA ASN A 196 26.76 -6.19 -6.09
C ASN A 196 25.63 -6.06 -5.06
N LEU A 197 24.60 -5.27 -5.35
CA LEU A 197 23.43 -5.14 -4.47
C LEU A 197 22.32 -6.11 -4.90
N THR A 198 21.66 -6.70 -3.94
CA THR A 198 20.41 -7.45 -4.16
C THR A 198 19.24 -6.47 -4.12
N VAL A 199 18.41 -6.44 -5.15
CA VAL A 199 17.16 -5.67 -5.14
C VAL A 199 16.04 -6.55 -4.63
N THR A 200 15.61 -6.29 -3.40
CA THR A 200 14.70 -7.12 -2.61
C THR A 200 13.24 -6.74 -2.78
N SER A 201 12.97 -5.47 -3.09
CA SER A 201 11.61 -4.95 -3.20
C SER A 201 11.51 -3.79 -4.18
N PHE A 202 10.30 -3.57 -4.70
CA PHE A 202 9.96 -2.43 -5.53
C PHE A 202 8.68 -1.77 -5.08
N ALA A 203 8.54 -0.47 -5.37
CA ALA A 203 7.27 0.27 -5.32
C ALA A 203 7.21 1.30 -6.44
N ILE A 204 5.99 1.73 -6.81
CA ILE A 204 5.75 2.71 -7.87
C ILE A 204 4.82 3.80 -7.38
N SER A 205 5.15 5.05 -7.68
CA SER A 205 4.27 6.21 -7.49
C SER A 205 4.40 7.17 -8.67
N GLY A 206 3.33 7.27 -9.46
CA GLY A 206 3.37 8.05 -10.71
C GLY A 206 4.49 7.56 -11.61
N ASN A 207 5.41 8.44 -11.97
CA ASN A 207 6.56 8.13 -12.83
C ASN A 207 7.80 7.64 -12.05
N TYR A 208 7.72 7.56 -10.72
CA TYR A 208 8.84 7.14 -9.89
C TYR A 208 8.77 5.64 -9.60
N ILE A 209 9.91 4.98 -9.75
CA ILE A 209 10.13 3.59 -9.36
C ILE A 209 11.14 3.59 -8.21
N PHE A 210 10.79 2.94 -7.12
CA PHE A 210 11.64 2.77 -5.95
C PHE A 210 12.11 1.33 -5.87
N ALA A 211 13.40 1.13 -5.61
CA ALA A 211 14.04 -0.17 -5.48
C ALA A 211 14.71 -0.26 -4.09
N GLY A 212 14.18 -1.11 -3.23
CA GLY A 212 14.77 -1.43 -1.94
C GLY A 212 15.85 -2.51 -2.08
N THR A 213 16.92 -2.40 -1.32
CA THR A 213 18.08 -3.27 -1.43
C THR A 213 18.40 -4.06 -0.15
N GLY A 214 19.22 -5.08 -0.29
CA GLY A 214 19.72 -5.94 0.79
C GLY A 214 20.73 -5.28 1.73
N HIS A 215 20.96 -3.97 1.63
CA HIS A 215 21.86 -3.24 2.55
C HIS A 215 21.19 -2.02 3.19
N GLY A 216 19.86 -1.95 3.14
CA GLY A 216 19.11 -0.84 3.76
C GLY A 216 19.13 0.44 2.93
N GLU A 217 19.25 0.35 1.62
CA GLU A 217 19.22 1.48 0.73
C GLU A 217 17.97 1.45 -0.14
N VAL A 218 17.48 2.62 -0.55
CA VAL A 218 16.40 2.78 -1.53
C VAL A 218 16.90 3.62 -2.69
N TYR A 219 16.85 3.06 -3.89
CA TYR A 219 17.18 3.75 -5.14
C TYR A 219 15.90 4.20 -5.83
N ILE A 220 15.97 5.34 -6.51
CA ILE A 220 14.83 5.98 -7.16
C ILE A 220 15.16 6.21 -8.62
N SER A 221 14.24 5.82 -9.50
CA SER A 221 14.28 6.17 -10.93
C SER A 221 13.06 7.03 -11.27
N SER A 222 13.28 8.14 -11.98
CA SER A 222 12.24 9.00 -12.54
C SER A 222 12.12 8.87 -14.06
N ASN A 223 12.88 7.95 -14.68
CA ASN A 223 13.01 7.81 -16.12
C ASN A 223 12.85 6.36 -16.60
N ASN A 224 11.89 5.66 -16.00
CA ASN A 224 11.55 4.28 -16.34
C ASN A 224 12.73 3.31 -16.24
N GLY A 225 13.55 3.44 -15.19
CA GLY A 225 14.68 2.58 -14.90
C GLY A 225 15.96 2.88 -15.69
N ASN A 226 15.98 3.88 -16.60
CA ASN A 226 17.19 4.18 -17.38
C ASN A 226 18.36 4.61 -16.49
N SER A 227 18.08 5.28 -15.38
CA SER A 227 19.05 5.56 -14.33
C SER A 227 18.38 5.60 -12.96
N TRP A 228 19.17 5.36 -11.94
CA TRP A 228 18.77 5.31 -10.55
C TRP A 228 19.64 6.23 -9.71
N ALA A 229 19.05 6.90 -8.76
CA ALA A 229 19.75 7.74 -7.77
C ALA A 229 19.50 7.22 -6.38
N ASN A 230 20.52 7.26 -5.54
CA ASN A 230 20.39 7.13 -4.09
C ASN A 230 20.45 8.54 -3.51
N TRP A 231 19.36 9.03 -2.94
CA TRP A 231 19.27 10.42 -2.47
C TRP A 231 19.62 10.60 -0.99
N ASP A 232 20.42 9.75 -0.45
CA ASP A 232 20.73 9.68 0.96
C ASP A 232 19.73 8.77 1.71
N THR A 233 20.28 7.79 2.37
CA THR A 233 19.52 6.81 3.15
C THR A 233 19.52 7.17 4.63
N THR A 234 19.57 8.46 4.95
CA THR A 234 19.50 8.94 6.33
C THR A 234 18.26 8.36 7.01
N GLY A 235 18.50 7.54 8.02
CA GLY A 235 17.44 6.85 8.76
C GLY A 235 17.12 5.42 8.27
N LEU A 236 17.68 4.94 7.16
CA LEU A 236 17.64 3.52 6.76
C LEU A 236 18.95 2.79 7.09
N SER A 237 20.07 3.51 7.20
CA SER A 237 21.37 2.90 7.49
C SER A 237 21.33 2.06 8.77
N GLY A 238 21.85 0.82 8.69
CA GLY A 238 21.87 -0.13 9.80
C GLY A 238 20.55 -0.86 10.08
N THR A 239 19.52 -0.67 9.26
CA THR A 239 18.23 -1.37 9.42
C THR A 239 18.19 -2.73 8.72
N GLY A 240 19.26 -3.12 8.02
CA GLY A 240 19.31 -4.34 7.21
C GLY A 240 18.50 -4.22 5.94
N ASP A 241 18.11 -5.33 5.35
CA ASP A 241 17.41 -5.40 4.06
C ASP A 241 16.09 -4.61 4.05
N VAL A 242 15.81 -3.90 2.97
CA VAL A 242 14.50 -3.31 2.71
C VAL A 242 13.60 -4.37 2.05
N ASN A 243 12.94 -5.17 2.87
CA ASN A 243 12.17 -6.33 2.42
C ASN A 243 10.89 -5.98 1.68
N ALA A 244 10.29 -4.86 2.00
CA ALA A 244 9.02 -4.42 1.40
C ALA A 244 8.96 -2.89 1.27
N LEU A 245 8.37 -2.44 0.19
CA LEU A 245 8.05 -1.03 -0.05
C LEU A 245 6.58 -0.91 -0.43
N VAL A 246 5.86 0.02 0.20
CA VAL A 246 4.51 0.41 -0.20
C VAL A 246 4.35 1.92 -0.12
N ILE A 247 3.42 2.46 -0.89
CA ILE A 247 3.23 3.91 -1.00
C ILE A 247 1.77 4.24 -0.74
N ASN A 248 1.54 5.23 0.10
CA ASN A 248 0.23 5.84 0.35
C ASN A 248 0.33 7.35 0.17
N ASN A 249 -0.32 7.86 -0.86
CA ASN A 249 -0.19 9.27 -1.27
C ASN A 249 1.29 9.65 -1.48
N ASN A 250 1.82 10.58 -0.68
CA ASN A 250 3.21 11.03 -0.75
C ASN A 250 4.14 10.30 0.23
N ASN A 251 3.60 9.40 1.07
CA ASN A 251 4.39 8.67 2.04
C ASN A 251 4.84 7.32 1.47
N ILE A 252 6.13 7.05 1.61
CA ILE A 252 6.74 5.76 1.26
C ILE A 252 7.04 5.03 2.57
N PHE A 253 6.58 3.80 2.68
CA PHE A 253 6.83 2.95 3.83
C PHE A 253 7.78 1.83 3.43
N ALA A 254 8.82 1.63 4.22
CA ALA A 254 9.79 0.56 4.06
C ALA A 254 9.73 -0.39 5.26
N GLY A 255 9.45 -1.66 4.99
CA GLY A 255 9.59 -2.74 5.96
C GLY A 255 11.02 -3.27 5.92
N THR A 256 11.70 -3.26 7.06
CA THR A 256 13.12 -3.57 7.13
C THR A 256 13.44 -4.80 7.99
N TRP A 257 14.63 -5.37 7.81
CA TRP A 257 15.05 -6.59 8.53
C TRP A 257 15.22 -6.37 10.04
N ASN A 258 15.68 -5.19 10.47
CA ASN A 258 15.92 -4.89 11.90
C ASN A 258 15.40 -3.54 12.37
N GLY A 259 14.95 -2.69 11.45
CA GLY A 259 14.54 -1.31 11.75
C GLY A 259 13.03 -1.13 11.94
N GLY A 260 12.24 -2.19 11.80
CA GLY A 260 10.79 -2.11 11.78
C GLY A 260 10.27 -1.47 10.50
N VAL A 261 9.27 -0.61 10.64
CA VAL A 261 8.73 0.20 9.55
C VAL A 261 9.39 1.58 9.57
N ARG A 262 9.86 2.01 8.43
CA ARG A 262 10.39 3.35 8.19
C ARG A 262 9.46 4.09 7.24
N VAL A 263 9.28 5.38 7.46
CA VAL A 263 8.46 6.24 6.61
C VAL A 263 9.25 7.42 6.10
N SER A 264 9.07 7.72 4.82
CA SER A 264 9.55 8.93 4.17
C SER A 264 8.35 9.71 3.64
N SER A 265 8.32 11.03 3.88
CA SER A 265 7.32 11.96 3.34
C SER A 265 7.91 12.93 2.30
N ASP A 266 9.16 12.74 1.93
CA ASP A 266 9.95 13.60 1.05
C ASP A 266 10.56 12.81 -0.13
N ILE A 267 9.79 11.86 -0.67
CA ILE A 267 10.15 11.04 -1.85
C ILE A 267 11.41 10.19 -1.60
N GLY A 268 11.64 9.75 -0.35
CA GLY A 268 12.75 8.86 -0.01
C GLY A 268 14.05 9.56 0.35
N VAL A 269 14.06 10.87 0.51
CA VAL A 269 15.26 11.64 0.91
C VAL A 269 15.61 11.39 2.39
N THR A 270 14.61 11.43 3.28
CA THR A 270 14.81 11.12 4.70
C THR A 270 13.81 10.07 5.18
N TRP A 271 14.22 9.26 6.15
CA TRP A 271 13.41 8.19 6.69
C TRP A 271 13.37 8.26 8.23
N THR A 272 12.20 8.15 8.78
CA THR A 272 11.95 8.12 10.23
C THR A 272 11.34 6.80 10.65
N ALA A 273 11.61 6.37 11.89
CA ALA A 273 10.98 5.18 12.44
C ALA A 273 9.50 5.43 12.73
N ASP A 274 8.65 4.52 12.28
CA ASP A 274 7.22 4.52 12.57
C ASP A 274 6.86 3.17 13.23
N ASN A 275 7.37 2.95 14.45
CA ASN A 275 7.31 1.68 15.16
C ASN A 275 6.49 1.72 16.46
N THR A 276 5.77 2.81 16.73
CA THR A 276 4.99 2.91 17.98
C THR A 276 3.99 1.76 18.08
N GLY A 277 4.16 0.91 19.08
CA GLY A 277 3.35 -0.31 19.30
C GLY A 277 3.83 -1.55 18.56
N LEU A 278 4.69 -1.44 17.54
CA LEU A 278 5.27 -2.58 16.83
C LEU A 278 6.40 -3.20 17.67
N THR A 279 6.19 -4.40 18.19
CA THR A 279 7.18 -5.06 19.05
C THR A 279 8.12 -5.98 18.29
N ASP A 280 7.80 -6.35 17.06
CA ASP A 280 8.67 -7.14 16.17
C ASP A 280 9.18 -6.26 15.03
N THR A 281 10.48 -6.02 15.01
CA THR A 281 11.14 -5.11 14.06
C THR A 281 11.69 -5.78 12.82
N ILE A 282 11.48 -7.10 12.65
CA ILE A 282 11.78 -7.80 11.41
C ILE A 282 10.51 -7.81 10.56
N VAL A 283 10.37 -6.81 9.68
CA VAL A 283 9.23 -6.67 8.79
C VAL A 283 9.55 -7.29 7.44
N ARG A 284 8.77 -8.30 7.03
CA ARG A 284 8.99 -9.04 5.79
C ARG A 284 8.08 -8.57 4.65
N ALA A 285 6.88 -8.15 4.98
CA ALA A 285 5.89 -7.73 4.01
C ALA A 285 5.12 -6.51 4.49
N LEU A 286 4.74 -5.65 3.57
CA LEU A 286 3.83 -4.52 3.80
C LEU A 286 2.70 -4.59 2.78
N ALA A 287 1.50 -4.19 3.20
CA ALA A 287 0.36 -4.02 2.31
C ALA A 287 -0.53 -2.87 2.79
N ILE A 288 -1.25 -2.24 1.87
CA ILE A 288 -2.18 -1.15 2.19
C ILE A 288 -3.57 -1.55 1.71
N SER A 289 -4.57 -1.43 2.60
CA SER A 289 -5.97 -1.65 2.28
C SER A 289 -6.84 -0.66 3.03
N GLY A 290 -7.65 0.11 2.31
CA GLY A 290 -8.43 1.20 2.88
C GLY A 290 -7.56 2.19 3.65
N ASN A 291 -7.94 2.50 4.87
CA ASN A 291 -7.21 3.41 5.75
C ASN A 291 -6.18 2.71 6.64
N TYR A 292 -5.70 1.53 6.27
CA TYR A 292 -4.76 0.76 7.07
C TYR A 292 -3.52 0.36 6.27
N ILE A 293 -2.37 0.40 6.95
CA ILE A 293 -1.17 -0.31 6.55
C ILE A 293 -1.03 -1.57 7.40
N PHE A 294 -0.65 -2.67 6.76
CA PHE A 294 -0.41 -3.97 7.37
C PHE A 294 1.06 -4.32 7.26
N ALA A 295 1.62 -4.88 8.32
CA ALA A 295 2.98 -5.40 8.36
C ALA A 295 2.97 -6.88 8.74
N GLY A 296 3.51 -7.72 7.86
CA GLY A 296 3.84 -9.11 8.16
C GLY A 296 5.23 -9.18 8.78
N THR A 297 5.36 -9.80 9.94
CA THR A 297 6.60 -9.83 10.69
C THR A 297 7.12 -11.25 10.92
N ASP A 298 8.37 -11.35 11.37
CA ASP A 298 9.07 -12.62 11.51
C ASP A 298 8.53 -13.52 12.63
N SER A 299 8.16 -12.93 13.76
CA SER A 299 7.66 -13.67 14.93
C SER A 299 6.30 -13.16 15.44
N GLY A 300 5.87 -12.00 14.99
CA GLY A 300 4.68 -11.31 15.50
C GLY A 300 3.39 -11.53 14.71
N GLY A 301 3.43 -12.26 13.58
CA GLY A 301 2.28 -12.42 12.68
C GLY A 301 1.99 -11.14 11.91
N VAL A 302 0.71 -10.75 11.81
CA VAL A 302 0.27 -9.55 11.08
C VAL A 302 -0.07 -8.42 12.05
N TRP A 303 0.52 -7.26 11.81
CA TRP A 303 0.24 -6.02 12.51
C TRP A 303 -0.52 -5.08 11.58
N ARG A 304 -1.27 -4.16 12.14
CA ARG A 304 -1.90 -3.08 11.38
C ARG A 304 -1.78 -1.74 12.11
N MET A 305 -1.71 -0.69 11.35
CA MET A 305 -1.80 0.69 11.82
C MET A 305 -2.82 1.42 10.96
N ALA A 306 -3.74 2.15 11.59
CA ALA A 306 -4.59 3.07 10.85
C ALA A 306 -3.73 4.27 10.39
N PHE A 307 -3.82 4.62 9.12
CA PHE A 307 -3.33 5.94 8.74
C PHE A 307 -4.11 6.97 9.59
N PRO A 308 -3.43 7.96 10.17
CA PRO A 308 -4.18 9.05 10.76
C PRO A 308 -5.14 9.50 9.66
N VAL A 309 -6.43 9.36 9.91
CA VAL A 309 -7.40 10.16 9.18
C VAL A 309 -6.82 11.55 9.38
N SER A 310 -6.31 12.16 8.33
CA SER A 310 -5.79 13.51 8.43
C SER A 310 -6.94 14.29 9.03
N GLY A 311 -6.89 14.42 10.36
CA GLY A 311 -7.81 15.30 11.05
C GLY A 311 -7.60 16.55 10.24
N ILE A 312 -8.63 17.08 9.62
CA ILE A 312 -8.53 18.23 8.77
C ILE A 312 -7.54 19.12 9.51
N ASN A 313 -6.28 19.16 9.04
CA ASN A 313 -5.43 20.24 9.46
C ASN A 313 -6.31 21.42 9.13
N GLU A 314 -6.85 22.09 10.14
CA GLU A 314 -7.40 23.42 9.89
C GLU A 314 -6.30 24.06 9.09
N ILE A 315 -6.50 24.11 7.78
CA ILE A 315 -5.56 24.77 6.88
C ILE A 315 -5.59 26.15 7.48
N LYS A 316 -4.52 26.47 8.23
CA LYS A 316 -4.34 27.83 8.78
C LYS A 316 -4.68 28.70 7.61
N ASN A 317 -5.85 29.32 7.65
CA ASN A 317 -6.45 30.25 6.74
C ASN A 317 -5.53 30.72 5.59
N ASN A 318 -5.09 29.80 4.70
CA ASN A 318 -4.95 30.20 3.32
C ASN A 318 -6.39 30.24 2.84
N ASP A 319 -6.97 31.42 2.89
CA ASP A 319 -8.26 31.75 2.34
C ASP A 319 -8.19 31.42 0.84
N ASN A 320 -8.40 30.14 0.49
CA ASN A 320 -8.37 29.64 -0.88
C ASN A 320 -9.56 30.21 -1.67
N GLY A 321 -10.19 31.26 -1.15
CA GLY A 321 -11.33 31.92 -1.80
C GLY A 321 -12.60 31.11 -1.78
N ILE A 322 -12.68 30.02 -0.99
CA ILE A 322 -13.89 29.19 -0.83
C ILE A 322 -14.41 29.36 0.60
N SER A 323 -15.64 29.80 0.76
CA SER A 323 -16.36 29.89 2.03
C SER A 323 -17.57 28.98 2.06
N ILE A 324 -17.94 28.48 3.25
CA ILE A 324 -19.15 27.69 3.49
C ILE A 324 -19.91 28.33 4.64
N TYR A 325 -21.16 28.64 4.40
CA TYR A 325 -22.03 29.27 5.41
C TYR A 325 -23.51 28.93 5.19
N PRO A 326 -24.33 28.93 6.28
CA PRO A 326 -23.88 28.97 7.67
C PRO A 326 -23.13 27.69 8.04
N ASN A 327 -22.23 27.76 9.02
CA ASN A 327 -21.57 26.63 9.61
C ASN A 327 -21.30 26.93 11.09
N PRO A 328 -22.03 26.37 12.04
CA PRO A 328 -23.01 25.27 11.92
C PRO A 328 -24.25 25.59 11.07
N ALA A 329 -24.85 24.53 10.52
CA ALA A 329 -26.01 24.59 9.61
C ALA A 329 -27.18 23.75 10.12
N THR A 330 -28.41 24.20 9.88
CA THR A 330 -29.65 23.46 10.13
C THR A 330 -30.18 22.78 8.85
N ASP A 331 -30.52 23.54 7.86
CA ASP A 331 -31.21 23.02 6.65
C ASP A 331 -30.40 23.11 5.37
N ASN A 332 -29.67 24.21 5.20
CA ASN A 332 -28.93 24.46 3.97
C ASN A 332 -27.55 25.04 4.28
N ILE A 333 -26.59 24.74 3.42
CA ILE A 333 -25.28 25.39 3.37
C ILE A 333 -25.06 25.98 1.99
N THR A 334 -24.44 27.14 1.95
CA THR A 334 -23.96 27.78 0.72
C THR A 334 -22.47 27.58 0.60
N ILE A 335 -22.02 27.05 -0.52
CA ILE A 335 -20.60 26.97 -0.88
C ILE A 335 -20.34 28.10 -1.85
N ASP A 336 -19.49 29.02 -1.47
CA ASP A 336 -19.15 30.21 -2.24
C ASP A 336 -17.66 30.21 -2.60
N ALA A 337 -17.39 29.95 -3.87
CA ALA A 337 -16.08 29.97 -4.50
C ALA A 337 -15.94 31.14 -5.49
N SER A 338 -16.76 32.20 -5.34
CA SER A 338 -16.82 33.34 -6.27
C SER A 338 -15.50 34.11 -6.40
N LYS A 339 -14.61 33.99 -5.42
CA LYS A 339 -13.26 34.54 -5.49
C LYS A 339 -12.32 33.75 -6.41
N LEU A 340 -12.74 32.55 -6.82
CA LEU A 340 -12.01 31.71 -7.77
C LEU A 340 -12.59 31.91 -9.17
N GLN A 341 -11.71 32.13 -10.15
CA GLN A 341 -12.12 32.35 -11.54
C GLN A 341 -12.47 31.05 -12.28
N PHE A 342 -13.28 30.15 -11.67
CA PHE A 342 -13.66 28.85 -12.25
C PHE A 342 -15.17 28.69 -12.24
N ALA A 343 -15.70 28.12 -13.33
CA ALA A 343 -17.13 27.97 -13.53
C ALA A 343 -17.69 26.60 -13.05
N ASN A 344 -16.84 25.61 -12.79
CA ASN A 344 -17.32 24.26 -12.47
C ASN A 344 -16.72 23.79 -11.13
N LEU A 345 -17.61 23.41 -10.19
CA LEU A 345 -17.25 22.76 -8.94
C LEU A 345 -17.82 21.35 -8.94
N ASN A 346 -17.01 20.37 -8.57
CA ASN A 346 -17.48 19.05 -8.20
C ASN A 346 -17.40 18.94 -6.67
N LEU A 347 -18.53 18.64 -6.04
CA LEU A 347 -18.72 18.62 -4.60
C LEU A 347 -19.00 17.20 -4.15
N ARG A 348 -18.25 16.70 -3.16
CA ARG A 348 -18.52 15.43 -2.50
C ARG A 348 -18.56 15.66 -0.99
N MET A 349 -19.61 15.17 -0.35
CA MET A 349 -19.76 15.25 1.11
C MET A 349 -19.68 13.85 1.72
N TYR A 350 -18.94 13.75 2.78
CA TYR A 350 -18.70 12.48 3.51
C TYR A 350 -19.08 12.63 4.98
N ASP A 351 -19.50 11.54 5.60
CA ASP A 351 -19.59 11.44 7.06
C ASP A 351 -18.20 11.26 7.70
N VAL A 352 -18.14 11.23 9.03
CA VAL A 352 -16.88 11.11 9.79
C VAL A 352 -16.20 9.75 9.64
N VAL A 353 -16.88 8.73 9.10
CA VAL A 353 -16.30 7.42 8.83
C VAL A 353 -15.91 7.23 7.35
N GLY A 354 -16.13 8.28 6.52
CA GLY A 354 -15.70 8.32 5.13
C GLY A 354 -16.73 7.82 4.12
N ASN A 355 -18.00 7.59 4.52
CA ASN A 355 -19.04 7.23 3.58
C ASN A 355 -19.45 8.46 2.76
N LEU A 356 -19.54 8.28 1.44
CA LEU A 356 -20.05 9.31 0.54
C LEU A 356 -21.55 9.51 0.79
N ILE A 357 -21.93 10.72 1.21
CA ILE A 357 -23.32 11.11 1.52
C ILE A 357 -23.98 11.83 0.33
N LEU A 358 -23.20 12.67 -0.35
CA LEU A 358 -23.71 13.48 -1.46
C LEU A 358 -22.60 13.74 -2.47
N GLU A 359 -22.95 13.67 -3.76
CA GLU A 359 -22.12 14.14 -4.87
C GLU A 359 -22.92 15.09 -5.75
N LYS A 360 -22.35 16.25 -6.09
CA LYS A 360 -23.01 17.26 -6.92
C LYS A 360 -22.01 17.98 -7.79
N ASN A 361 -22.28 17.98 -9.10
CA ASN A 361 -21.59 18.83 -10.06
C ASN A 361 -22.38 20.11 -10.27
N THR A 362 -21.71 21.25 -10.24
CA THR A 362 -22.35 22.56 -10.47
C THR A 362 -21.53 23.39 -11.45
N GLY A 363 -22.24 24.02 -12.40
CA GLY A 363 -21.67 25.01 -13.33
C GLY A 363 -21.48 26.40 -12.73
N ASN A 364 -21.77 26.57 -11.45
CA ASN A 364 -21.70 27.87 -10.76
C ASN A 364 -20.62 27.81 -9.67
N ASN A 365 -19.93 28.91 -9.48
CA ASN A 365 -18.97 29.12 -8.39
C ASN A 365 -19.62 29.45 -7.03
N LYS A 366 -20.96 29.51 -6.99
CA LYS A 366 -21.75 29.59 -5.75
C LYS A 366 -22.94 28.64 -5.86
N THR A 367 -23.11 27.76 -4.84
CA THR A 367 -24.17 26.75 -4.86
C THR A 367 -24.69 26.46 -3.47
N ASP A 368 -26.00 26.18 -3.38
CA ASP A 368 -26.65 25.77 -2.15
C ASP A 368 -26.81 24.25 -2.13
N LEU A 369 -26.55 23.65 -0.97
CA LEU A 369 -26.80 22.25 -0.68
C LEU A 369 -27.82 22.14 0.47
N ASN A 370 -28.88 21.37 0.24
CA ASN A 370 -29.83 21.02 1.29
C ASN A 370 -29.24 19.88 2.13
N VAL A 371 -29.10 20.11 3.42
CA VAL A 371 -28.58 19.18 4.43
C VAL A 371 -29.62 18.85 5.50
N SER A 372 -30.88 19.26 5.34
CA SER A 372 -31.94 19.07 6.32
C SER A 372 -32.21 17.61 6.66
N ALA A 373 -32.02 16.69 5.71
CA ALA A 373 -32.23 15.26 5.88
C ALA A 373 -31.04 14.56 6.56
N LEU A 374 -29.91 15.25 6.77
CA LEU A 374 -28.73 14.67 7.39
C LEU A 374 -28.87 14.66 8.92
N PRO A 375 -28.43 13.59 9.61
CA PRO A 375 -28.31 13.58 11.06
C PRO A 375 -27.42 14.71 11.57
N ASN A 376 -27.67 15.16 12.82
CA ASN A 376 -26.77 16.11 13.46
C ASN A 376 -25.39 15.50 13.62
N GLY A 377 -24.35 16.25 13.27
CA GLY A 377 -22.98 15.73 13.27
C GLY A 377 -22.00 16.55 12.46
N VAL A 378 -20.82 16.01 12.32
CA VAL A 378 -19.73 16.59 11.53
C VAL A 378 -19.65 15.88 10.18
N TYR A 379 -19.52 16.68 9.12
CA TYR A 379 -19.37 16.23 7.74
C TYR A 379 -18.14 16.88 7.12
N ILE A 380 -17.59 16.23 6.12
CA ILE A 380 -16.47 16.75 5.33
C ILE A 380 -16.97 16.95 3.91
N ILE A 381 -16.79 18.14 3.36
CA ILE A 381 -17.08 18.42 1.97
C ILE A 381 -15.77 18.63 1.20
N GLU A 382 -15.57 17.83 0.17
CA GLU A 382 -14.53 18.01 -0.84
C GLU A 382 -15.05 18.87 -1.97
N ILE A 383 -14.29 19.88 -2.33
CA ILE A 383 -14.57 20.82 -3.38
C ILE A 383 -13.45 20.71 -4.41
N MET A 384 -13.76 20.08 -5.53
CA MET A 384 -12.81 19.91 -6.63
C MET A 384 -12.98 21.05 -7.63
N THR A 385 -11.88 21.69 -7.95
CA THR A 385 -11.77 22.79 -8.90
C THR A 385 -10.71 22.48 -9.94
N GLY A 386 -10.60 23.27 -10.99
CA GLY A 386 -9.52 23.14 -11.98
C GLY A 386 -8.10 23.33 -11.43
N LYS A 387 -7.94 23.76 -10.17
CA LYS A 387 -6.63 23.94 -9.47
C LYS A 387 -6.35 22.87 -8.43
N GLY A 388 -7.27 21.96 -8.14
CA GLY A 388 -7.07 20.93 -7.13
C GLY A 388 -8.30 20.72 -6.25
N ILE A 389 -8.10 19.96 -5.18
CA ILE A 389 -9.13 19.57 -4.21
C ILE A 389 -8.93 20.38 -2.93
N THR A 390 -10.02 20.93 -2.39
CA THR A 390 -10.07 21.59 -1.09
C THR A 390 -11.12 20.86 -0.23
N ALA A 391 -10.75 20.47 0.98
CA ALA A 391 -11.68 19.90 1.95
C ALA A 391 -12.05 20.95 3.03
N LYS A 392 -13.34 21.00 3.40
CA LYS A 392 -13.86 21.88 4.46
C LYS A 392 -14.77 21.07 5.41
N LYS A 393 -14.73 21.43 6.68
CA LYS A 393 -15.60 20.88 7.72
C LYS A 393 -16.96 21.58 7.69
N VAL A 394 -18.04 20.79 7.78
CA VAL A 394 -19.42 21.25 7.95
C VAL A 394 -19.97 20.65 9.23
N VAL A 395 -20.60 21.46 10.08
CA VAL A 395 -21.29 21.01 11.28
C VAL A 395 -22.78 21.16 11.04
N LYS A 396 -23.53 20.06 11.18
CA LYS A 396 -25.01 19.99 11.11
C LYS A 396 -25.57 19.95 12.52
N GLU A 397 -26.48 20.87 12.82
CA GLU A 397 -27.24 20.97 14.10
C GLU A 397 -28.73 20.78 13.89
#